data_64981b21af2c1ad94d1af913637cb8ad
#
_entry.id   64981b21af2c1ad94d1af913637cb8ad
#
_cell.length_a   1.000
_cell.length_b   1.000
_cell.length_c   1.000
_cell.angle_alpha   90.00
_cell.angle_beta   90.00
_cell.angle_gamma   90.00
#
_symmetry.space_group_name_H-M   'P 1'
#
loop_
_entity.id
_entity.type
_entity.pdbx_description
1 polymer ?
#
loop_
_entity_poly.entity_id
_entity_poly.type
_entity_poly.pdbx_seq_one_letter_code
_entity_poly.pdbx_strand_id
1 'polypeptide(L)'
;AHLKDEILFLSEKYGGGSIERYIEKLINHRNTRCVERALYQANDDLKDSKPAEEISQTFVNTIAKSLSQRKGVVACGAASKQAYAEFLEVDAGGTQAISTGLPKLDAILGGGFKKGSLYVLAARPGVGKSALAIQMTYETAKRGLRTSYASLEMTASECAGRLLSNASGVRKPTSKGFLQPGHKQKLEKQVQAMQSWPITFKDDSTSTLQGLQAFLAKQRLEGELGLIVVDYLQLLGVPGMDSRVQEISLISRTLKQIALEMDCSVLALSQLNRALESQNRNPMLSDLRESGSIEQDADCVLLMHREKEVDPTKDNIICNVAKNRNGEVRATKLTFTKPTGRFSSQEPEPSLHQKNPF
;
A
#
# COMPACT_ATOMS: atom_id res chain seq x y z
N ALA A 1 10.72 -25.46 -27.74
CA ALA A 1 10.39 -25.98 -29.07
C ALA A 1 8.97 -25.57 -29.45
N HIS A 2 7.94 -25.91 -28.67
CA HIS A 2 6.53 -25.65 -28.97
C HIS A 2 6.16 -24.19 -29.27
N LEU A 3 6.77 -23.22 -28.60
CA LEU A 3 6.47 -21.78 -28.79
C LEU A 3 7.03 -21.26 -30.14
N LYS A 4 8.20 -21.77 -30.57
CA LYS A 4 8.81 -21.42 -31.87
C LYS A 4 7.97 -21.94 -33.03
N ASP A 5 7.46 -23.16 -32.91
CA ASP A 5 6.65 -23.79 -33.94
C ASP A 5 5.28 -23.11 -34.05
N GLU A 6 4.71 -22.67 -32.93
CA GLU A 6 3.45 -21.90 -32.88
C GLU A 6 3.62 -20.49 -33.49
N ILE A 7 4.76 -19.83 -33.24
CA ILE A 7 5.08 -18.52 -33.84
C ILE A 7 5.31 -18.66 -35.37
N LEU A 8 6.02 -19.68 -35.82
CA LEU A 8 6.22 -19.96 -37.23
C LEU A 8 4.87 -20.28 -37.94
N PHE A 9 4.05 -21.12 -37.35
CA PHE A 9 2.72 -21.45 -37.88
C PHE A 9 1.82 -20.22 -38.00
N LEU A 10 1.84 -19.34 -37.02
CA LEU A 10 1.06 -18.08 -37.05
C LEU A 10 1.62 -17.09 -38.09
N SER A 11 2.95 -17.04 -38.27
CA SER A 11 3.58 -16.18 -39.27
C SER A 11 3.26 -16.60 -40.69
N GLU A 12 3.21 -17.91 -40.97
CA GLU A 12 2.84 -18.47 -42.26
C GLU A 12 1.34 -18.31 -42.58
N LYS A 13 0.48 -18.46 -41.57
CA LYS A 13 -0.98 -18.44 -41.74
C LYS A 13 -1.57 -17.02 -41.87
N TYR A 14 -0.91 -15.99 -41.36
CA TYR A 14 -1.46 -14.63 -41.29
C TYR A 14 -0.62 -13.54 -41.99
N GLY A 15 0.40 -13.90 -42.76
CA GLY A 15 1.15 -13.05 -43.68
C GLY A 15 1.52 -11.65 -43.16
N GLY A 16 2.81 -11.40 -42.90
CA GLY A 16 3.38 -10.03 -42.89
C GLY A 16 2.97 -9.06 -41.77
N GLY A 17 2.45 -9.54 -40.66
CA GLY A 17 2.20 -8.69 -39.48
C GLY A 17 3.43 -8.52 -38.57
N SER A 18 3.52 -7.41 -37.83
CA SER A 18 4.61 -7.20 -36.90
C SER A 18 4.63 -8.27 -35.78
N ILE A 19 5.80 -8.58 -35.27
CA ILE A 19 5.99 -9.57 -34.18
C ILE A 19 5.15 -9.19 -32.96
N GLU A 20 4.99 -7.89 -32.69
CA GLU A 20 4.15 -7.37 -31.60
C GLU A 20 2.70 -7.84 -31.74
N ARG A 21 2.12 -7.82 -32.94
CA ARG A 21 0.75 -8.23 -33.19
C ARG A 21 0.54 -9.74 -32.99
N TYR A 22 1.58 -10.54 -33.25
CA TYR A 22 1.54 -11.99 -32.98
C TYR A 22 1.67 -12.26 -31.46
N ILE A 23 2.55 -11.54 -30.77
CA ILE A 23 2.69 -11.62 -29.31
C ILE A 23 1.37 -11.25 -28.65
N GLU A 24 0.72 -10.18 -29.09
CA GLU A 24 -0.58 -9.74 -28.56
C GLU A 24 -1.68 -10.80 -28.75
N LYS A 25 -1.73 -11.44 -29.94
CA LYS A 25 -2.65 -12.56 -30.18
C LYS A 25 -2.34 -13.77 -29.30
N LEU A 26 -1.07 -14.14 -29.11
CA LEU A 26 -0.67 -15.22 -28.21
C LEU A 26 -1.05 -14.97 -26.76
N ILE A 27 -0.87 -13.73 -26.30
CA ILE A 27 -1.29 -13.30 -24.96
C ILE A 27 -2.80 -13.41 -24.82
N ASN A 28 -3.58 -12.95 -25.82
CA ASN A 28 -5.03 -13.03 -25.80
C ASN A 28 -5.52 -14.49 -25.80
N HIS A 29 -4.94 -15.37 -26.63
CA HIS A 29 -5.28 -16.80 -26.63
C HIS A 29 -4.93 -17.48 -25.29
N ARG A 30 -3.81 -17.12 -24.68
CA ARG A 30 -3.43 -17.62 -23.35
C ARG A 30 -4.42 -17.17 -22.29
N ASN A 31 -4.81 -15.90 -22.31
CA ASN A 31 -5.79 -15.35 -21.37
C ASN A 31 -7.15 -16.02 -21.55
N THR A 32 -7.60 -16.22 -22.77
CA THR A 32 -8.83 -16.96 -23.09
C THR A 32 -8.81 -18.38 -22.52
N ARG A 33 -7.75 -19.15 -22.73
CA ARG A 33 -7.59 -20.51 -22.15
C ARG A 33 -7.57 -20.49 -20.61
N CYS A 34 -7.08 -19.42 -19.99
CA CYS A 34 -7.06 -19.30 -18.54
C CYS A 34 -8.46 -19.01 -17.99
N VAL A 35 -9.23 -18.16 -18.68
CA VAL A 35 -10.63 -17.89 -18.36
C VAL A 35 -11.47 -19.17 -18.54
N GLU A 36 -11.26 -19.90 -19.62
CA GLU A 36 -11.93 -21.20 -19.86
C GLU A 36 -11.65 -22.19 -18.72
N ARG A 37 -10.39 -22.34 -18.30
CA ARG A 37 -10.04 -23.21 -17.16
C ARG A 37 -10.69 -22.75 -15.86
N ALA A 38 -10.71 -21.45 -15.60
CA ALA A 38 -11.36 -20.90 -14.42
C ALA A 38 -12.88 -21.18 -14.42
N LEU A 39 -13.52 -21.08 -15.60
CA LEU A 39 -14.94 -21.42 -15.77
C LEU A 39 -15.21 -22.92 -15.57
N TYR A 40 -14.36 -23.80 -16.13
CA TYR A 40 -14.49 -25.24 -15.90
C TYR A 40 -14.37 -25.58 -14.42
N GLN A 41 -13.35 -25.04 -13.75
CA GLN A 41 -13.17 -25.28 -12.31
C GLN A 41 -14.35 -24.77 -11.49
N ALA A 42 -14.85 -23.56 -11.77
CA ALA A 42 -16.01 -23.00 -11.08
C ALA A 42 -17.28 -23.86 -11.30
N ASN A 43 -17.45 -24.42 -12.52
CA ASN A 43 -18.58 -25.32 -12.80
C ASN A 43 -18.48 -26.67 -12.07
N ASP A 44 -17.27 -27.21 -11.91
CA ASP A 44 -17.05 -28.44 -11.14
C ASP A 44 -17.24 -28.18 -9.63
N ASP A 45 -16.72 -27.06 -9.12
CA ASP A 45 -16.92 -26.64 -7.74
C ASP A 45 -18.42 -26.40 -7.40
N LEU A 46 -19.22 -25.92 -8.38
CA LEU A 46 -20.69 -25.84 -8.25
C LEU A 46 -21.34 -27.21 -8.14
N LYS A 47 -20.90 -28.20 -8.96
CA LYS A 47 -21.41 -29.59 -8.87
C LYS A 47 -21.07 -30.22 -7.53
N ASP A 48 -19.89 -29.90 -6.99
CA ASP A 48 -19.44 -30.37 -5.67
C ASP A 48 -20.11 -29.61 -4.51
N SER A 49 -21.08 -28.72 -4.79
CA SER A 49 -21.84 -27.94 -3.80
C SER A 49 -20.95 -27.10 -2.86
N LYS A 50 -19.82 -26.60 -3.33
CA LYS A 50 -18.97 -25.69 -2.57
C LYS A 50 -19.68 -24.35 -2.34
N PRO A 51 -19.34 -23.62 -1.26
CA PRO A 51 -19.90 -22.29 -0.98
C PRO A 51 -19.64 -21.32 -2.15
N ALA A 52 -20.65 -20.55 -2.53
CA ALA A 52 -20.58 -19.60 -3.65
C ALA A 52 -19.44 -18.57 -3.49
N GLU A 53 -19.13 -18.22 -2.25
CA GLU A 53 -18.04 -17.30 -1.92
C GLU A 53 -16.67 -17.91 -2.23
N GLU A 54 -16.45 -19.18 -1.90
CA GLU A 54 -15.21 -19.91 -2.20
C GLU A 54 -15.00 -20.07 -3.70
N ILE A 55 -16.06 -20.42 -4.44
CA ILE A 55 -16.05 -20.53 -5.91
C ILE A 55 -15.67 -19.18 -6.53
N SER A 56 -16.33 -18.11 -6.07
CA SER A 56 -16.11 -16.76 -6.55
C SER A 56 -14.66 -16.30 -6.31
N GLN A 57 -14.12 -16.55 -5.11
CA GLN A 57 -12.74 -16.23 -4.76
C GLN A 57 -11.74 -17.00 -5.62
N THR A 58 -11.95 -18.30 -5.79
CA THR A 58 -11.08 -19.16 -6.63
C THR A 58 -11.07 -18.70 -8.09
N PHE A 59 -12.24 -18.38 -8.64
CA PHE A 59 -12.40 -17.88 -10.00
C PHE A 59 -11.65 -16.56 -10.22
N VAL A 60 -11.90 -15.57 -9.37
CA VAL A 60 -11.26 -14.24 -9.44
C VAL A 60 -9.74 -14.37 -9.30
N ASN A 61 -9.25 -15.17 -8.36
CA ASN A 61 -7.82 -15.39 -8.15
C ASN A 61 -7.15 -16.04 -9.36
N THR A 62 -7.82 -17.00 -10.01
CA THR A 62 -7.30 -17.70 -11.20
C THR A 62 -7.17 -16.74 -12.38
N ILE A 63 -8.18 -15.90 -12.60
CA ILE A 63 -8.15 -14.88 -13.67
C ILE A 63 -7.10 -13.83 -13.37
N ALA A 64 -7.04 -13.29 -12.17
CA ALA A 64 -6.08 -12.26 -11.78
C ALA A 64 -4.62 -12.75 -11.93
N LYS A 65 -4.33 -14.00 -11.56
CA LYS A 65 -3.01 -14.63 -11.82
C LYS A 65 -2.66 -14.74 -13.30
N SER A 66 -3.65 -14.92 -14.16
CA SER A 66 -3.43 -15.00 -15.61
C SER A 66 -3.18 -13.65 -16.25
N LEU A 67 -3.83 -12.61 -15.73
CA LEU A 67 -3.68 -11.23 -16.20
C LEU A 67 -2.43 -10.55 -15.63
N SER A 68 -1.92 -11.01 -14.47
CA SER A 68 -0.63 -10.57 -13.99
C SER A 68 0.44 -11.02 -14.97
N GLN A 69 1.04 -10.08 -15.68
CA GLN A 69 2.22 -10.37 -16.48
C GLN A 69 3.29 -10.88 -15.50
N ARG A 70 3.51 -12.20 -15.46
CA ARG A 70 4.70 -12.71 -14.79
C ARG A 70 5.88 -12.02 -15.47
N LYS A 71 6.59 -11.19 -14.72
CA LYS A 71 7.91 -10.71 -15.14
C LYS A 71 8.74 -11.97 -15.40
N GLY A 72 8.82 -12.36 -16.67
CA GLY A 72 9.53 -13.56 -17.09
C GLY A 72 11.04 -13.35 -16.98
N VAL A 73 11.81 -14.32 -17.43
CA VAL A 73 13.26 -14.17 -17.57
C VAL A 73 13.53 -13.02 -18.55
N VAL A 74 14.14 -11.94 -18.06
CA VAL A 74 14.51 -10.77 -18.86
C VAL A 74 16.02 -10.84 -19.10
N ALA A 75 16.45 -10.74 -20.35
CA ALA A 75 17.86 -10.68 -20.68
C ALA A 75 18.50 -9.41 -20.11
N CYS A 76 19.74 -9.53 -19.61
CA CYS A 76 20.47 -8.41 -18.98
C CYS A 76 20.45 -7.12 -19.83
N GLY A 77 20.67 -7.22 -21.14
CA GLY A 77 20.66 -6.06 -22.04
C GLY A 77 19.30 -5.35 -22.14
N ALA A 78 18.19 -6.07 -22.03
CA ALA A 78 16.84 -5.48 -21.99
C ALA A 78 16.58 -4.80 -20.63
N ALA A 79 16.96 -5.46 -19.54
CA ALA A 79 16.85 -4.89 -18.19
C ALA A 79 17.71 -3.63 -18.04
N SER A 80 18.92 -3.61 -18.59
CA SER A 80 19.84 -2.46 -18.55
C SER A 80 19.28 -1.26 -19.30
N LYS A 81 18.64 -1.47 -20.45
CA LYS A 81 17.98 -0.38 -21.20
C LYS A 81 16.85 0.25 -20.41
N GLN A 82 16.05 -0.58 -19.74
CA GLN A 82 14.99 -0.09 -18.88
C GLN A 82 15.53 0.70 -17.69
N ALA A 83 16.54 0.15 -16.98
CA ALA A 83 17.17 0.83 -15.85
C ALA A 83 17.80 2.17 -16.27
N TYR A 84 18.42 2.23 -17.44
CA TYR A 84 18.98 3.47 -17.96
C TYR A 84 17.91 4.51 -18.26
N ALA A 85 16.79 4.12 -18.84
CA ALA A 85 15.66 5.03 -19.07
C ALA A 85 15.11 5.58 -17.74
N GLU A 86 15.01 4.73 -16.71
CA GLU A 86 14.61 5.14 -15.36
C GLU A 86 15.61 6.15 -14.74
N PHE A 87 16.91 5.95 -14.96
CA PHE A 87 17.94 6.90 -14.48
C PHE A 87 17.82 8.27 -15.17
N LEU A 88 17.57 8.29 -16.48
CA LEU A 88 17.37 9.53 -17.22
C LEU A 88 16.11 10.28 -16.79
N GLU A 89 15.04 9.55 -16.50
CA GLU A 89 13.78 10.12 -15.97
C GLU A 89 14.02 10.80 -14.62
N VAL A 90 14.74 10.14 -13.71
CA VAL A 90 15.09 10.72 -12.40
C VAL A 90 16.01 11.93 -12.55
N ASP A 91 17.02 11.87 -13.42
CA ASP A 91 17.94 12.98 -13.70
C ASP A 91 17.21 14.21 -14.29
N ALA A 92 16.17 13.96 -15.09
CA ALA A 92 15.29 15.01 -15.61
C ALA A 92 14.31 15.60 -14.58
N GLY A 93 14.40 15.17 -13.31
CA GLY A 93 13.50 15.60 -12.22
C GLY A 93 12.17 14.85 -12.15
N GLY A 94 12.01 13.80 -12.94
CA GLY A 94 10.89 12.85 -12.82
C GLY A 94 11.03 11.99 -11.59
N THR A 95 9.94 11.43 -11.12
CA THR A 95 9.93 10.43 -10.04
C THR A 95 8.90 9.37 -10.31
N GLN A 96 9.32 8.11 -10.20
CA GLN A 96 8.42 6.96 -10.21
C GLN A 96 7.87 6.66 -8.82
N ALA A 97 8.33 7.38 -7.79
CA ALA A 97 7.90 7.21 -6.42
C ALA A 97 6.60 7.97 -6.15
N ILE A 98 5.74 7.38 -5.35
CA ILE A 98 4.49 7.97 -4.89
C ILE A 98 4.79 8.72 -3.59
N SER A 99 4.67 10.05 -3.60
CA SER A 99 4.92 10.85 -2.41
C SER A 99 3.98 10.49 -1.27
N THR A 100 4.51 10.44 -0.06
CA THR A 100 3.75 10.25 1.18
C THR A 100 2.96 11.50 1.60
N GLY A 101 3.19 12.65 0.93
CA GLY A 101 2.69 13.96 1.34
C GLY A 101 3.51 14.63 2.45
N LEU A 102 4.64 14.04 2.83
CA LEU A 102 5.55 14.54 3.85
C LEU A 102 6.96 14.70 3.23
N PRO A 103 7.34 15.91 2.77
CA PRO A 103 8.55 16.12 1.99
C PRO A 103 9.84 15.60 2.63
N LYS A 104 9.99 15.73 3.95
CA LYS A 104 11.16 15.21 4.67
C LYS A 104 11.21 13.70 4.71
N LEU A 105 10.04 13.05 4.83
CA LEU A 105 9.95 11.60 4.76
C LEU A 105 10.21 11.11 3.34
N ASP A 106 9.65 11.78 2.35
CA ASP A 106 9.87 11.47 0.94
C ASP A 106 11.35 11.53 0.57
N ALA A 107 12.08 12.55 1.04
CA ALA A 107 13.53 12.67 0.82
C ALA A 107 14.29 11.45 1.37
N ILE A 108 13.96 10.98 2.59
CA ILE A 108 14.58 9.80 3.20
C ILE A 108 14.22 8.52 2.43
N LEU A 109 12.99 8.43 1.90
CA LEU A 109 12.52 7.29 1.13
C LEU A 109 13.02 7.28 -0.34
N GLY A 110 13.76 8.29 -0.76
CA GLY A 110 14.22 8.43 -2.15
C GLY A 110 13.10 8.84 -3.11
N GLY A 111 12.23 9.76 -2.66
CA GLY A 111 11.10 10.33 -3.41
C GLY A 111 9.74 9.88 -2.93
N GLY A 112 9.63 8.87 -2.06
CA GLY A 112 8.37 8.33 -1.55
C GLY A 112 8.24 6.82 -1.69
N PHE A 113 7.02 6.33 -1.87
CA PHE A 113 6.74 4.90 -2.05
C PHE A 113 7.13 4.45 -3.46
N LYS A 114 7.93 3.39 -3.57
CA LYS A 114 8.33 2.76 -4.84
C LYS A 114 7.42 1.59 -5.17
N LYS A 115 7.02 1.46 -6.41
CA LYS A 115 6.27 0.30 -6.93
C LYS A 115 7.03 -1.00 -6.65
N GLY A 116 6.31 -2.08 -6.46
CA GLY A 116 6.88 -3.39 -6.14
C GLY A 116 7.47 -3.51 -4.74
N SER A 117 7.25 -2.52 -3.84
CA SER A 117 7.86 -2.48 -2.52
C SER A 117 6.82 -2.63 -1.39
N LEU A 118 7.24 -3.36 -0.35
CA LEU A 118 6.51 -3.51 0.91
C LEU A 118 7.07 -2.57 1.97
N TYR A 119 6.26 -1.64 2.41
CA TYR A 119 6.50 -0.73 3.52
C TYR A 119 5.77 -1.21 4.77
N VAL A 120 6.42 -1.18 5.90
CA VAL A 120 5.80 -1.51 7.19
C VAL A 120 5.83 -0.26 8.08
N LEU A 121 4.66 0.19 8.50
CA LEU A 121 4.51 1.31 9.44
C LEU A 121 4.10 0.76 10.80
N ALA A 122 4.97 0.85 11.79
CA ALA A 122 4.75 0.30 13.10
C ALA A 122 4.75 1.36 14.20
N ALA A 123 3.81 1.22 15.13
CA ALA A 123 3.70 2.10 16.30
C ALA A 123 2.97 1.40 17.44
N ARG A 124 3.09 1.98 18.65
CA ARG A 124 2.19 1.68 19.77
C ARG A 124 0.79 2.25 19.50
N PRO A 125 -0.27 1.71 20.13
CA PRO A 125 -1.61 2.29 20.07
C PRO A 125 -1.62 3.78 20.44
N GLY A 126 -2.45 4.56 19.75
CA GLY A 126 -2.62 5.99 20.05
C GLY A 126 -1.53 6.93 19.51
N VAL A 127 -0.46 6.43 18.88
CA VAL A 127 0.61 7.27 18.27
C VAL A 127 0.18 7.90 16.95
N GLY A 128 -0.89 7.40 16.31
CA GLY A 128 -1.41 7.97 15.07
C GLY A 128 -1.10 7.17 13.81
N LYS A 129 -0.73 5.89 13.93
CA LYS A 129 -0.41 4.99 12.80
C LYS A 129 -1.47 5.01 11.68
N SER A 130 -2.73 4.70 12.00
CA SER A 130 -3.83 4.71 11.02
C SER A 130 -4.13 6.11 10.48
N ALA A 131 -3.95 7.17 11.29
CA ALA A 131 -4.12 8.55 10.83
C ALA A 131 -3.07 8.92 9.77
N LEU A 132 -1.82 8.51 9.96
CA LEU A 132 -0.76 8.72 8.97
C LEU A 132 -1.02 7.92 7.69
N ALA A 133 -1.45 6.67 7.81
CA ALA A 133 -1.79 5.84 6.65
C ALA A 133 -2.97 6.42 5.84
N ILE A 134 -4.00 6.93 6.52
CA ILE A 134 -5.13 7.64 5.88
C ILE A 134 -4.65 8.91 5.16
N GLN A 135 -3.74 9.68 5.75
CA GLN A 135 -3.16 10.84 5.09
C GLN A 135 -2.37 10.45 3.84
N MET A 136 -1.55 9.41 3.91
CA MET A 136 -0.81 8.90 2.75
C MET A 136 -1.75 8.39 1.65
N THR A 137 -2.86 7.73 2.01
CA THR A 137 -3.95 7.36 1.09
C THR A 137 -4.52 8.58 0.37
N TYR A 138 -4.81 9.65 1.11
CA TYR A 138 -5.29 10.91 0.57
C TYR A 138 -4.32 11.55 -0.42
N GLU A 139 -3.06 11.64 -0.04
CA GLU A 139 -2.03 12.26 -0.89
C GLU A 139 -1.76 11.45 -2.17
N THR A 140 -1.88 10.13 -2.12
CA THR A 140 -1.82 9.26 -3.28
C THR A 140 -3.01 9.46 -4.22
N ALA A 141 -4.23 9.48 -3.67
CA ALA A 141 -5.46 9.63 -4.43
C ALA A 141 -5.60 11.01 -5.09
N LYS A 142 -5.13 12.08 -4.44
CA LYS A 142 -5.07 13.44 -5.04
C LYS A 142 -4.27 13.50 -6.35
N ARG A 143 -3.35 12.58 -6.56
CA ARG A 143 -2.54 12.45 -7.77
C ARG A 143 -3.21 11.58 -8.83
N GLY A 144 -4.48 11.16 -8.60
CA GLY A 144 -5.22 10.30 -9.49
C GLY A 144 -4.83 8.82 -9.42
N LEU A 145 -3.98 8.42 -8.47
CA LEU A 145 -3.53 7.05 -8.31
C LEU A 145 -4.53 6.26 -7.47
N ARG A 146 -4.99 5.12 -8.01
CA ARG A 146 -5.93 4.25 -7.31
C ARG A 146 -5.32 3.70 -6.03
N THR A 147 -6.10 3.76 -4.95
CA THR A 147 -5.69 3.30 -3.63
C THR A 147 -6.73 2.36 -3.05
N SER A 148 -6.29 1.18 -2.59
CA SER A 148 -7.11 0.21 -1.86
C SER A 148 -6.71 0.23 -0.39
N TYR A 149 -7.66 0.52 0.50
CA TYR A 149 -7.44 0.54 1.95
C TYR A 149 -8.25 -0.58 2.60
N ALA A 150 -7.57 -1.64 3.04
CA ALA A 150 -8.16 -2.72 3.82
C ALA A 150 -8.07 -2.37 5.32
N SER A 151 -9.21 -1.96 5.88
CA SER A 151 -9.37 -1.69 7.30
C SER A 151 -9.96 -2.92 8.00
N LEU A 152 -9.19 -3.47 8.93
CA LEU A 152 -9.58 -4.65 9.70
C LEU A 152 -10.03 -4.29 11.13
N GLU A 153 -9.83 -3.04 11.54
CA GLU A 153 -10.18 -2.53 12.87
C GLU A 153 -11.34 -1.54 12.82
N MET A 154 -11.47 -0.78 11.73
CA MET A 154 -12.42 0.32 11.62
C MET A 154 -13.34 0.14 10.42
N THR A 155 -14.57 0.65 10.53
CA THR A 155 -15.50 0.69 9.40
C THR A 155 -15.06 1.66 8.31
N ALA A 156 -15.53 1.45 7.08
CA ALA A 156 -15.29 2.35 5.95
C ALA A 156 -15.75 3.79 6.26
N SER A 157 -16.88 3.92 6.96
CA SER A 157 -17.41 5.22 7.40
C SER A 157 -16.47 5.93 8.40
N GLU A 158 -15.84 5.19 9.32
CA GLU A 158 -14.85 5.76 10.25
C GLU A 158 -13.58 6.19 9.52
N CYS A 159 -13.09 5.37 8.59
CA CYS A 159 -11.95 5.70 7.74
C CYS A 159 -12.23 6.94 6.90
N ALA A 160 -13.37 6.99 6.22
CA ALA A 160 -13.81 8.14 5.43
C ALA A 160 -14.01 9.39 6.31
N GLY A 161 -14.53 9.26 7.52
CA GLY A 161 -14.66 10.36 8.48
C GLY A 161 -13.32 10.94 8.92
N ARG A 162 -12.31 10.09 9.16
CA ARG A 162 -10.93 10.53 9.44
C ARG A 162 -10.31 11.23 8.22
N LEU A 163 -10.51 10.65 7.03
CA LEU A 163 -10.06 11.22 5.78
C LEU A 163 -10.68 12.61 5.54
N LEU A 164 -11.99 12.73 5.76
CA LEU A 164 -12.72 13.99 5.64
C LEU A 164 -12.21 15.06 6.62
N SER A 165 -11.96 14.68 7.89
CA SER A 165 -11.39 15.58 8.89
C SER A 165 -9.96 16.02 8.51
N ASN A 166 -9.14 15.10 8.03
CA ASN A 166 -7.78 15.38 7.59
C ASN A 166 -7.76 16.34 6.39
N ALA A 167 -8.55 16.05 5.37
CA ALA A 167 -8.58 16.81 4.12
C ALA A 167 -9.23 18.21 4.27
N SER A 168 -10.32 18.32 5.04
CA SER A 168 -11.03 19.58 5.26
C SER A 168 -10.38 20.49 6.30
N GLY A 169 -9.56 19.92 7.20
CA GLY A 169 -9.04 20.59 8.39
C GLY A 169 -10.11 20.83 9.47
N VAL A 170 -11.29 20.24 9.33
CA VAL A 170 -12.39 20.34 10.30
C VAL A 170 -12.36 19.13 11.24
N ARG A 171 -12.30 19.39 12.52
CA ARG A 171 -12.34 18.34 13.55
C ARG A 171 -13.65 17.56 13.49
N LYS A 172 -13.63 16.24 13.70
CA LYS A 172 -14.82 15.41 13.87
C LYS A 172 -15.71 15.98 14.99
N PRO A 173 -17.02 16.18 14.75
CA PRO A 173 -17.95 16.69 15.76
C PRO A 173 -18.04 15.71 16.95
N THR A 174 -18.01 16.23 18.16
CA THR A 174 -18.15 15.46 19.41
C THR A 174 -19.43 15.81 20.17
N SER A 175 -20.14 16.87 19.76
CA SER A 175 -21.35 17.35 20.41
C SER A 175 -22.29 18.05 19.44
N LYS A 176 -23.57 18.21 19.84
CA LYS A 176 -24.56 18.98 19.10
C LYS A 176 -24.11 20.45 18.98
N GLY A 177 -24.28 21.06 17.81
CA GLY A 177 -23.94 22.46 17.57
C GLY A 177 -22.45 22.75 17.34
N PHE A 178 -21.61 21.71 17.30
CA PHE A 178 -20.16 21.86 17.07
C PHE A 178 -19.84 22.45 15.69
N LEU A 179 -20.62 22.08 14.66
CA LEU A 179 -20.37 22.52 13.30
C LEU A 179 -20.96 23.91 13.04
N GLN A 180 -20.09 24.90 12.93
CA GLN A 180 -20.43 26.24 12.47
C GLN A 180 -20.73 26.25 10.97
N PRO A 181 -21.45 27.26 10.41
CA PRO A 181 -21.76 27.34 8.97
C PRO A 181 -20.52 27.18 8.07
N GLY A 182 -19.41 27.83 8.41
CA GLY A 182 -18.15 27.70 7.67
C GLY A 182 -17.53 26.31 7.72
N HIS A 183 -17.75 25.55 8.80
CA HIS A 183 -17.32 24.14 8.90
C HIS A 183 -18.15 23.26 7.98
N LYS A 184 -19.48 23.46 7.93
CA LYS A 184 -20.39 22.70 7.05
C LYS A 184 -20.00 22.89 5.59
N GLN A 185 -19.82 24.13 5.16
CA GLN A 185 -19.42 24.44 3.78
C GLN A 185 -18.08 23.77 3.39
N LYS A 186 -17.07 23.81 4.29
CA LYS A 186 -15.79 23.12 4.05
C LYS A 186 -15.97 21.61 3.92
N LEU A 187 -16.77 20.99 4.78
CA LEU A 187 -17.05 19.56 4.75
C LEU A 187 -17.81 19.18 3.47
N GLU A 188 -18.84 19.92 3.09
CA GLU A 188 -19.63 19.68 1.87
C GLU A 188 -18.75 19.74 0.61
N LYS A 189 -17.93 20.80 0.50
CA LYS A 189 -16.96 20.92 -0.59
C LYS A 189 -16.00 19.72 -0.65
N GLN A 190 -15.54 19.28 0.51
CA GLN A 190 -14.61 18.15 0.59
C GLN A 190 -15.30 16.82 0.25
N VAL A 191 -16.54 16.60 0.68
CA VAL A 191 -17.33 15.41 0.31
C VAL A 191 -17.53 15.34 -1.19
N GLN A 192 -17.86 16.47 -1.84
CA GLN A 192 -17.99 16.53 -3.30
C GLN A 192 -16.67 16.16 -4.00
N ALA A 193 -15.55 16.69 -3.53
CA ALA A 193 -14.23 16.34 -4.08
C ALA A 193 -13.90 14.84 -3.89
N MET A 194 -14.24 14.28 -2.73
CA MET A 194 -13.99 12.87 -2.42
C MET A 194 -14.74 11.89 -3.32
N GLN A 195 -15.85 12.28 -3.93
CA GLN A 195 -16.60 11.42 -4.86
C GLN A 195 -15.78 11.03 -6.11
N SER A 196 -14.83 11.86 -6.50
CA SER A 196 -13.96 11.61 -7.65
C SER A 196 -12.63 10.95 -7.28
N TRP A 197 -12.35 10.75 -5.99
CA TRP A 197 -11.08 10.14 -5.59
C TRP A 197 -11.08 8.64 -5.80
N PRO A 198 -10.04 8.09 -6.39
CA PRO A 198 -9.94 6.67 -6.66
C PRO A 198 -9.52 5.89 -5.41
N ILE A 199 -10.31 5.96 -4.33
CA ILE A 199 -10.09 5.26 -3.06
C ILE A 199 -11.20 4.24 -2.86
N THR A 200 -10.81 2.99 -2.59
CA THR A 200 -11.73 1.92 -2.20
C THR A 200 -11.39 1.44 -0.80
N PHE A 201 -12.38 1.45 0.10
CA PHE A 201 -12.26 0.86 1.44
C PHE A 201 -12.84 -0.55 1.44
N LYS A 202 -12.12 -1.48 2.10
CA LYS A 202 -12.63 -2.79 2.52
C LYS A 202 -12.62 -2.81 4.05
N ASP A 203 -13.78 -2.95 4.67
CA ASP A 203 -13.98 -2.90 6.12
C ASP A 203 -14.54 -4.23 6.67
N ASP A 204 -13.86 -5.31 6.41
CA ASP A 204 -14.24 -6.64 6.85
C ASP A 204 -13.28 -7.10 7.96
N SER A 205 -13.77 -7.06 9.21
CA SER A 205 -13.00 -7.45 10.41
C SER A 205 -12.70 -8.95 10.47
N THR A 206 -13.39 -9.76 9.66
CA THR A 206 -13.19 -11.23 9.57
C THR A 206 -12.31 -11.61 8.38
N SER A 207 -11.66 -10.63 7.76
CA SER A 207 -10.85 -10.84 6.56
C SER A 207 -9.73 -11.86 6.77
N THR A 208 -9.75 -12.86 5.93
CA THR A 208 -8.62 -13.77 5.74
C THR A 208 -7.64 -13.22 4.71
N LEU A 209 -6.43 -13.76 4.69
CA LEU A 209 -5.44 -13.43 3.67
C LEU A 209 -5.98 -13.72 2.26
N GLN A 210 -6.72 -14.81 2.08
CA GLN A 210 -7.38 -15.16 0.81
C GLN A 210 -8.45 -14.13 0.42
N GLY A 211 -9.27 -13.69 1.38
CA GLY A 211 -10.28 -12.66 1.15
C GLY A 211 -9.67 -11.30 0.76
N LEU A 212 -8.52 -10.95 1.35
CA LEU A 212 -7.75 -9.78 0.94
C LEU A 212 -7.22 -9.93 -0.49
N GLN A 213 -6.64 -11.08 -0.84
CA GLN A 213 -6.14 -11.35 -2.19
C GLN A 213 -7.26 -11.25 -3.24
N ALA A 214 -8.44 -11.84 -2.97
CA ALA A 214 -9.59 -11.77 -3.88
C ALA A 214 -10.08 -10.32 -4.07
N PHE A 215 -10.16 -9.54 -3.00
CA PHE A 215 -10.49 -8.12 -3.08
C PHE A 215 -9.49 -7.34 -3.95
N LEU A 216 -8.20 -7.51 -3.72
CA LEU A 216 -7.15 -6.81 -4.47
C LEU A 216 -7.11 -7.25 -5.93
N ALA A 217 -7.35 -8.53 -6.20
CA ALA A 217 -7.48 -9.05 -7.55
C ALA A 217 -8.64 -8.37 -8.31
N LYS A 218 -9.80 -8.20 -7.66
CA LYS A 218 -10.94 -7.45 -8.23
C LYS A 218 -10.54 -5.99 -8.50
N GLN A 219 -9.89 -5.33 -7.55
CA GLN A 219 -9.46 -3.94 -7.74
C GLN A 219 -8.46 -3.79 -8.91
N ARG A 220 -7.59 -4.77 -9.12
CA ARG A 220 -6.66 -4.78 -10.25
C ARG A 220 -7.35 -4.91 -11.61
N LEU A 221 -8.48 -5.63 -11.69
CA LEU A 221 -9.28 -5.71 -12.91
C LEU A 221 -9.91 -4.37 -13.31
N GLU A 222 -10.19 -3.51 -12.33
CA GLU A 222 -10.75 -2.18 -12.56
C GLU A 222 -9.68 -1.14 -12.97
N GLY A 223 -8.39 -1.45 -12.84
CA GLY A 223 -7.27 -0.61 -13.24
C GLY A 223 -6.02 -0.78 -12.40
N GLU A 224 -4.99 -0.03 -12.73
CA GLU A 224 -3.71 -0.06 -12.00
C GLU A 224 -3.86 0.50 -10.59
N LEU A 225 -3.20 -0.15 -9.62
CA LEU A 225 -3.14 0.29 -8.23
C LEU A 225 -1.82 1.05 -7.99
N GLY A 226 -1.89 2.21 -7.34
CA GLY A 226 -0.72 2.94 -6.88
C GLY A 226 -0.31 2.49 -5.47
N LEU A 227 -1.29 2.47 -4.54
CA LEU A 227 -1.03 2.12 -3.15
C LEU A 227 -2.09 1.16 -2.61
N ILE A 228 -1.63 0.15 -1.89
CA ILE A 228 -2.45 -0.75 -1.07
C ILE A 228 -2.09 -0.50 0.39
N VAL A 229 -3.09 -0.26 1.24
CA VAL A 229 -2.94 -0.12 2.69
C VAL A 229 -3.62 -1.28 3.39
N VAL A 230 -2.96 -1.89 4.38
CA VAL A 230 -3.52 -2.96 5.23
C VAL A 230 -3.41 -2.53 6.70
N ASP A 231 -4.53 -2.25 7.34
CA ASP A 231 -4.61 -1.74 8.70
C ASP A 231 -5.38 -2.70 9.62
N TYR A 232 -4.74 -3.57 10.39
CA TYR A 232 -3.29 -3.86 10.51
C TYR A 232 -3.04 -5.38 10.39
N LEU A 233 -1.80 -5.76 10.09
CA LEU A 233 -1.38 -7.13 9.76
C LEU A 233 -1.86 -8.20 10.75
N GLN A 234 -1.78 -7.90 12.05
CA GLN A 234 -2.11 -8.85 13.11
C GLN A 234 -3.62 -9.14 13.23
N LEU A 235 -4.49 -8.55 12.42
CA LEU A 235 -5.91 -8.91 12.35
C LEU A 235 -6.23 -9.83 11.17
N LEU A 236 -5.32 -10.00 10.22
CA LEU A 236 -5.50 -10.98 9.16
C LEU A 236 -5.39 -12.39 9.72
N GLY A 237 -6.33 -13.23 9.34
CA GLY A 237 -6.31 -14.66 9.65
C GLY A 237 -5.83 -15.49 8.47
N VAL A 238 -5.18 -16.62 8.77
CA VAL A 238 -4.86 -17.67 7.81
C VAL A 238 -5.44 -18.98 8.34
N PRO A 239 -6.61 -19.40 7.85
CA PRO A 239 -7.26 -20.63 8.32
C PRO A 239 -6.33 -21.84 8.19
N GLY A 240 -6.34 -22.71 9.22
CA GLY A 240 -5.57 -23.96 9.22
C GLY A 240 -4.10 -23.82 9.65
N MET A 241 -3.69 -22.67 10.20
CA MET A 241 -2.36 -22.49 10.78
C MET A 241 -2.44 -22.42 12.31
N ASP A 242 -1.63 -23.23 12.99
CA ASP A 242 -1.58 -23.31 14.46
C ASP A 242 -0.61 -22.31 15.10
N SER A 243 0.32 -21.76 14.32
CA SER A 243 1.36 -20.84 14.81
C SER A 243 1.17 -19.44 14.30
N ARG A 244 0.96 -18.48 15.22
CA ARG A 244 0.84 -17.06 14.88
C ARG A 244 2.07 -16.50 14.18
N VAL A 245 3.26 -16.96 14.52
CA VAL A 245 4.52 -16.57 13.86
C VAL A 245 4.52 -17.02 12.40
N GLN A 246 4.03 -18.24 12.12
CA GLN A 246 3.94 -18.75 10.74
C GLN A 246 2.88 -18.00 9.94
N GLU A 247 1.72 -17.68 10.54
CA GLU A 247 0.69 -16.84 9.91
C GLU A 247 1.26 -15.49 9.48
N ILE A 248 1.89 -14.76 10.39
CA ILE A 248 2.49 -13.45 10.11
C ILE A 248 3.58 -13.55 9.04
N SER A 249 4.37 -14.63 9.05
CA SER A 249 5.38 -14.88 8.03
C SER A 249 4.77 -15.11 6.66
N LEU A 250 3.68 -15.86 6.57
CA LEU A 250 2.96 -16.05 5.32
C LEU A 250 2.30 -14.75 4.83
N ILE A 251 1.70 -13.99 5.74
CA ILE A 251 1.07 -12.71 5.43
C ILE A 251 2.11 -11.72 4.86
N SER A 252 3.24 -11.52 5.54
CA SER A 252 4.27 -10.58 5.11
C SER A 252 4.85 -10.95 3.74
N ARG A 253 5.18 -12.22 3.52
CA ARG A 253 5.65 -12.74 2.23
C ARG A 253 4.62 -12.54 1.13
N THR A 254 3.34 -12.83 1.41
CA THR A 254 2.26 -12.67 0.44
C THR A 254 2.05 -11.20 0.07
N LEU A 255 2.11 -10.27 1.02
CA LEU A 255 2.01 -8.84 0.76
C LEU A 255 3.17 -8.32 -0.09
N LYS A 256 4.40 -8.84 0.14
CA LYS A 256 5.53 -8.53 -0.75
C LYS A 256 5.32 -9.07 -2.16
N GLN A 257 4.79 -10.29 -2.29
CA GLN A 257 4.46 -10.86 -3.61
C GLN A 257 3.37 -10.03 -4.33
N ILE A 258 2.32 -9.60 -3.62
CA ILE A 258 1.28 -8.72 -4.15
C ILE A 258 1.88 -7.41 -4.67
N ALA A 259 2.79 -6.77 -3.92
CA ALA A 259 3.46 -5.56 -4.37
C ALA A 259 4.18 -5.77 -5.72
N LEU A 260 4.91 -6.88 -5.85
CA LEU A 260 5.65 -7.22 -7.07
C LEU A 260 4.74 -7.60 -8.24
N GLU A 261 3.70 -8.42 -7.98
CA GLU A 261 2.80 -8.92 -9.04
C GLU A 261 1.88 -7.83 -9.58
N MET A 262 1.40 -6.94 -8.71
CA MET A 262 0.50 -5.86 -9.08
C MET A 262 1.21 -4.57 -9.50
N ASP A 263 2.54 -4.55 -9.40
CA ASP A 263 3.40 -3.38 -9.68
C ASP A 263 2.95 -2.12 -8.94
N CYS A 264 2.66 -2.27 -7.64
CA CYS A 264 2.17 -1.21 -6.77
C CYS A 264 2.95 -1.17 -5.46
N SER A 265 2.73 -0.12 -4.66
CA SER A 265 3.28 -0.03 -3.31
C SER A 265 2.31 -0.64 -2.30
N VAL A 266 2.82 -1.39 -1.33
CA VAL A 266 2.03 -1.92 -0.21
C VAL A 266 2.51 -1.28 1.09
N LEU A 267 1.60 -0.64 1.82
CA LEU A 267 1.82 -0.12 3.18
C LEU A 267 1.07 -0.99 4.18
N ALA A 268 1.79 -1.82 4.90
CA ALA A 268 1.24 -2.68 5.93
C ALA A 268 1.46 -2.04 7.31
N LEU A 269 0.39 -1.91 8.09
CA LEU A 269 0.48 -1.38 9.43
C LEU A 269 0.73 -2.52 10.42
N SER A 270 1.58 -2.28 11.41
CA SER A 270 1.92 -3.25 12.44
C SER A 270 1.87 -2.63 13.83
N GLN A 271 1.48 -3.40 14.83
CA GLN A 271 1.51 -2.98 16.21
C GLN A 271 2.82 -3.43 16.87
N LEU A 272 3.46 -2.52 17.62
CA LEU A 272 4.66 -2.83 18.39
C LEU A 272 4.35 -3.56 19.69
N ASN A 273 5.30 -4.33 20.20
CA ASN A 273 5.18 -5.10 21.43
C ASN A 273 4.93 -4.18 22.65
N ARG A 274 4.09 -4.65 23.61
CA ARG A 274 3.79 -3.93 24.84
C ARG A 274 5.01 -3.78 25.79
N ALA A 275 5.99 -4.67 25.70
CA ALA A 275 7.20 -4.62 26.51
C ALA A 275 8.00 -3.32 26.36
N LEU A 276 7.82 -2.58 25.25
CA LEU A 276 8.39 -1.26 25.05
C LEU A 276 7.98 -0.22 26.12
N GLU A 277 6.77 -0.31 26.65
CA GLU A 277 6.27 0.66 27.64
C GLU A 277 7.05 0.59 28.97
N SER A 278 7.50 -0.60 29.36
CA SER A 278 8.30 -0.81 30.56
C SER A 278 9.78 -0.46 30.39
N GLN A 279 10.29 -0.40 29.16
CA GLN A 279 11.72 -0.22 28.87
C GLN A 279 12.14 1.24 28.65
N ASN A 280 11.20 2.17 28.57
CA ASN A 280 11.42 3.62 28.36
C ASN A 280 12.51 3.97 27.31
N ARG A 281 12.52 3.23 26.21
CA ARG A 281 13.45 3.41 25.08
C ARG A 281 12.70 3.61 23.77
N ASN A 282 13.41 4.09 22.75
CA ASN A 282 12.88 4.18 21.39
C ASN A 282 12.64 2.80 20.78
N PRO A 283 11.63 2.65 19.90
CA PRO A 283 11.35 1.42 19.19
C PRO A 283 12.52 1.01 18.29
N MET A 284 12.75 -0.31 18.22
CA MET A 284 13.73 -0.95 17.34
C MET A 284 13.04 -2.02 16.48
N LEU A 285 13.71 -2.53 15.45
CA LEU A 285 13.18 -3.59 14.57
C LEU A 285 12.75 -4.84 15.35
N SER A 286 13.49 -5.21 16.39
CA SER A 286 13.15 -6.34 17.28
C SER A 286 11.84 -6.18 18.06
N ASP A 287 11.26 -4.99 18.11
CA ASP A 287 9.98 -4.72 18.77
C ASP A 287 8.76 -4.95 17.87
N LEU A 288 8.99 -5.23 16.61
CA LEU A 288 7.97 -5.75 15.72
C LEU A 288 7.53 -7.11 16.27
N ARG A 289 6.31 -7.21 16.79
CA ARG A 289 5.78 -8.42 17.45
C ARG A 289 5.69 -9.59 16.48
N GLU A 290 6.20 -10.77 16.88
CA GLU A 290 6.07 -12.06 16.15
C GLU A 290 6.71 -12.06 14.74
N SER A 291 7.79 -11.29 14.48
CA SER A 291 8.05 -10.86 13.11
C SER A 291 9.51 -10.70 12.67
N GLY A 292 10.37 -11.61 12.96
CA GLY A 292 11.65 -11.70 12.20
C GLY A 292 11.40 -11.75 10.68
N SER A 293 10.29 -12.33 10.26
CA SER A 293 9.86 -12.39 8.85
C SER A 293 9.40 -11.04 8.27
N ILE A 294 8.64 -10.23 9.02
CA ILE A 294 8.26 -8.88 8.55
C ILE A 294 9.51 -8.04 8.28
N GLU A 295 10.50 -8.12 9.18
CA GLU A 295 11.76 -7.44 8.98
C GLU A 295 12.48 -7.93 7.71
N GLN A 296 12.47 -9.22 7.42
CA GLN A 296 13.13 -9.78 6.24
C GLN A 296 12.41 -9.39 4.94
N ASP A 297 11.09 -9.51 4.90
CA ASP A 297 10.27 -9.31 3.70
C ASP A 297 10.08 -7.83 3.33
N ALA A 298 10.00 -6.94 4.34
CA ALA A 298 9.82 -5.50 4.12
C ALA A 298 11.03 -4.88 3.42
N ASP A 299 10.77 -4.03 2.44
CA ASP A 299 11.80 -3.19 1.81
C ASP A 299 12.12 -1.97 2.67
N CYS A 300 11.12 -1.48 3.41
CA CYS A 300 11.27 -0.35 4.32
C CYS A 300 10.44 -0.55 5.58
N VAL A 301 10.99 -0.18 6.74
CA VAL A 301 10.31 -0.23 8.03
C VAL A 301 10.35 1.14 8.69
N LEU A 302 9.18 1.68 8.97
CA LEU A 302 8.94 2.95 9.64
C LEU A 302 8.49 2.70 11.08
N LEU A 303 9.24 3.13 12.06
CA LEU A 303 8.92 3.01 13.48
C LEU A 303 8.52 4.37 14.02
N MET A 304 7.28 4.51 14.49
CA MET A 304 6.78 5.76 15.05
C MET A 304 6.70 5.70 16.57
N HIS A 305 7.14 6.75 17.21
CA HIS A 305 6.93 6.95 18.64
C HIS A 305 6.71 8.43 18.96
N ARG A 306 6.04 8.67 20.08
CA ARG A 306 5.79 10.02 20.57
C ARG A 306 7.03 10.51 21.30
N GLU A 307 7.48 11.71 20.97
CA GLU A 307 8.36 12.51 21.82
C GLU A 307 7.55 13.03 23.02
N LYS A 308 8.20 13.52 24.09
CA LYS A 308 7.50 14.05 25.26
C LYS A 308 6.45 15.10 24.84
N GLU A 309 5.24 14.97 25.39
CA GLU A 309 4.10 15.84 25.09
C GLU A 309 4.39 17.28 25.48
N VAL A 310 4.13 18.21 24.55
CA VAL A 310 4.33 19.64 24.77
C VAL A 310 3.00 20.40 24.69
N ASP A 311 2.02 19.88 23.93
CA ASP A 311 0.74 20.54 23.63
C ASP A 311 -0.40 19.51 23.63
N PRO A 312 -1.52 19.74 24.34
CA PRO A 312 -2.67 18.83 24.36
C PRO A 312 -3.27 18.54 22.99
N THR A 313 -3.12 19.45 22.02
CA THR A 313 -3.69 19.35 20.66
C THR A 313 -2.71 18.79 19.65
N LYS A 314 -1.41 18.78 19.95
CA LYS A 314 -0.35 18.36 19.06
C LYS A 314 0.62 17.43 19.75
N ASP A 315 1.06 16.41 19.04
CA ASP A 315 2.16 15.56 19.45
C ASP A 315 3.34 15.73 18.49
N ASN A 316 4.54 15.75 19.04
CA ASN A 316 5.75 15.54 18.28
C ASN A 316 5.97 14.04 18.12
N ILE A 317 6.00 13.58 16.88
CA ILE A 317 6.20 12.18 16.53
C ILE A 317 7.54 12.03 15.83
N ILE A 318 8.36 11.15 16.36
CA ILE A 318 9.56 10.70 15.67
C ILE A 318 9.15 9.55 14.75
N CYS A 319 9.39 9.69 13.45
CA CYS A 319 9.28 8.64 12.46
C CYS A 319 10.69 8.19 12.09
N ASN A 320 11.09 7.04 12.64
CA ASN A 320 12.39 6.45 12.38
C ASN A 320 12.29 5.46 11.21
N VAL A 321 12.96 5.73 10.10
CA VAL A 321 13.15 4.78 9.01
C VAL A 321 14.23 3.81 9.46
N ALA A 322 13.84 2.71 10.09
CA ALA A 322 14.76 1.75 10.74
C ALA A 322 15.35 0.72 9.75
N LYS A 323 14.69 0.52 8.61
CA LYS A 323 15.18 -0.26 7.47
C LYS A 323 14.77 0.43 6.19
N ASN A 324 15.66 0.53 5.21
CA ASN A 324 15.34 1.04 3.87
C ASN A 324 16.30 0.45 2.83
N ARG A 325 15.79 -0.40 1.95
CA ARG A 325 16.59 -1.00 0.86
C ARG A 325 16.88 -0.02 -0.28
N ASN A 326 16.08 1.05 -0.37
CA ASN A 326 16.07 1.96 -1.53
C ASN A 326 16.40 3.42 -1.16
N GLY A 327 16.86 3.67 0.06
CA GLY A 327 17.15 5.03 0.54
C GLY A 327 17.89 5.01 1.87
N GLU A 328 17.78 6.11 2.61
CA GLU A 328 18.51 6.29 3.87
C GLU A 328 17.80 5.63 5.06
N VAL A 329 18.59 5.22 6.05
CA VAL A 329 18.15 4.85 7.39
C VAL A 329 18.31 6.08 8.28
N ARG A 330 17.21 6.78 8.55
CA ARG A 330 17.23 8.08 9.24
C ARG A 330 15.90 8.36 9.93
N ALA A 331 15.92 9.16 10.99
CA ALA A 331 14.71 9.63 11.64
C ALA A 331 14.31 11.02 11.13
N THR A 332 13.00 11.29 11.11
CA THR A 332 12.42 12.61 10.88
C THR A 332 11.39 12.95 11.95
N LYS A 333 11.28 14.24 12.26
CA LYS A 333 10.25 14.74 13.18
C LYS A 333 9.01 15.17 12.40
N LEU A 334 7.85 14.74 12.90
CA LEU A 334 6.54 15.09 12.38
C LEU A 334 5.72 15.72 13.51
N THR A 335 4.87 16.67 13.16
CA THR A 335 3.85 17.21 14.08
C THR A 335 2.52 16.55 13.77
N PHE A 336 1.92 15.89 14.75
CA PHE A 336 0.60 15.28 14.66
C PHE A 336 -0.44 16.18 15.31
N THR A 337 -1.34 16.74 14.50
CA THR A 337 -2.47 17.55 14.96
C THR A 337 -3.64 16.65 15.29
N LYS A 338 -3.82 16.31 16.58
CA LYS A 338 -4.82 15.34 17.06
C LYS A 338 -6.26 15.61 16.59
N PRO A 339 -6.78 16.89 16.65
CA PRO A 339 -8.17 17.17 16.30
C PRO A 339 -8.55 16.80 14.87
N THR A 340 -7.62 16.92 13.95
CA THR A 340 -7.85 16.65 12.51
C THR A 340 -7.18 15.38 12.01
N GLY A 341 -6.36 14.74 12.84
CA GLY A 341 -5.57 13.57 12.46
C GLY A 341 -4.49 13.86 11.42
N ARG A 342 -4.03 15.12 11.32
CA ARG A 342 -3.10 15.57 10.29
C ARG A 342 -1.65 15.56 10.76
N PHE A 343 -0.77 15.02 9.92
CA PHE A 343 0.67 15.12 10.08
C PHE A 343 1.25 16.22 9.21
N SER A 344 2.28 16.89 9.70
CA SER A 344 3.11 17.83 8.93
C SER A 344 4.58 17.60 9.25
N SER A 345 5.46 17.86 8.28
CA SER A 345 6.90 17.93 8.55
C SER A 345 7.19 19.16 9.39
N GLN A 346 7.96 19.01 10.47
CA GLN A 346 8.45 20.18 11.20
C GLN A 346 9.41 20.95 10.29
N GLU A 347 9.28 22.27 10.25
CA GLU A 347 10.32 23.12 9.69
C GLU A 347 11.61 22.94 10.50
N PRO A 348 12.82 23.02 9.90
CA PRO A 348 14.04 23.07 10.66
C PRO A 348 13.93 24.26 11.61
N GLU A 349 14.25 24.08 12.89
CA GLU A 349 14.50 25.23 13.75
C GLU A 349 15.54 26.11 13.06
N PRO A 350 15.30 27.42 12.96
CA PRO A 350 16.30 28.32 12.41
C PRO A 350 17.60 28.07 13.18
N SER A 351 18.65 27.72 12.48
CA SER A 351 19.96 27.42 13.06
C SER A 351 20.41 28.65 13.87
N LEU A 352 20.48 28.49 15.19
CA LEU A 352 21.01 29.52 16.12
C LEU A 352 22.52 29.79 15.92
N HIS A 353 23.11 29.34 14.82
CA HIS A 353 24.50 29.56 14.47
C HIS A 353 24.65 30.35 13.17
N GLN A 354 24.21 31.60 13.18
CA GLN A 354 24.85 32.70 12.47
C GLN A 354 24.84 33.96 13.35
N LYS A 355 25.50 33.88 14.49
CA LYS A 355 26.13 35.07 15.04
C LYS A 355 27.43 35.22 14.26
N ASN A 356 27.39 36.06 13.23
CA ASN A 356 28.58 36.61 12.63
C ASN A 356 29.46 37.17 13.72
N PRO A 357 30.75 36.82 13.79
CA PRO A 357 31.71 37.55 14.54
C PRO A 357 32.19 38.70 13.66
N PHE A 358 31.58 39.84 13.84
CA PHE A 358 32.16 41.18 13.73
C PHE A 358 31.19 42.18 14.25
#